data_0948133e777cfe778a969ef02b443bdc
#
_entry.id   0948133e777cfe778a969ef02b443bdc
#
_cell.length_a   1.000
_cell.length_b   1.000
_cell.length_c   1.000
_cell.angle_alpha   90.00
_cell.angle_beta   90.00
_cell.angle_gamma   90.00
#
_symmetry.space_group_name_H-M   'P 1'
#
loop_
_entity.id
_entity.type
_entity.pdbx_description
1 polymer ?
#
loop_
_entity_poly.entity_id
_entity_poly.type
_entity_poly.pdbx_seq_one_letter_code
_entity_poly.pdbx_strand_id
1 'polypeptide(L)'
;MRKSIGALINEMKSKMSGYAVMLQYRYMNLCVKAEPVALLSFTVTDDEGEETNLEEVASASLANDYQFEIYPHDPKMVFAICKGIKTAHPEFKMDTRTEESDGESEENQVVIVCTMPEVNKDRYDVLIDGVDTLYDQCKAKLDANHATYKTRLTAKLVGASESDVQEAEDELEKVYKMHDDTCLQYKEAKVKEIEEAYQRYLNEQKQRQDAADERAAARGDNAKTQYRVNQSEGGQSPE
;
A
#
# COMPACT_ATOMS: atom_id res chain seq x y z
N MET A 1 35.61 -18.43 -17.33
CA MET A 1 35.65 -17.22 -16.48
C MET A 1 36.53 -17.43 -15.23
N ARG A 2 37.44 -16.49 -14.90
CA ARG A 2 38.36 -16.61 -13.75
C ARG A 2 37.55 -16.52 -12.43
N LYS A 3 37.89 -17.33 -11.39
CA LYS A 3 37.21 -17.34 -10.07
C LYS A 3 36.98 -15.94 -9.47
N SER A 4 37.95 -15.03 -9.64
CA SER A 4 37.88 -13.66 -9.13
C SER A 4 36.90 -12.75 -9.86
N ILE A 5 36.57 -13.04 -11.10
CA ILE A 5 35.59 -12.32 -11.93
C ILE A 5 34.19 -12.80 -11.52
N GLY A 6 33.97 -14.12 -11.41
CA GLY A 6 32.72 -14.68 -10.93
C GLY A 6 32.34 -14.17 -9.54
N ALA A 7 33.31 -14.06 -8.61
CA ALA A 7 33.06 -13.48 -7.29
C ALA A 7 32.64 -12.00 -7.36
N LEU A 8 33.25 -11.21 -8.26
CA LEU A 8 32.88 -9.80 -8.47
C LEU A 8 31.45 -9.63 -8.98
N ILE A 9 31.06 -10.44 -9.98
CA ILE A 9 29.70 -10.42 -10.54
C ILE A 9 28.67 -10.88 -9.52
N ASN A 10 28.98 -11.91 -8.71
CA ASN A 10 28.11 -12.35 -7.64
C ASN A 10 27.92 -11.29 -6.53
N GLU A 11 28.99 -10.53 -6.21
CA GLU A 11 28.89 -9.40 -5.28
C GLU A 11 27.94 -8.31 -5.83
N MET A 12 28.09 -7.95 -7.11
CA MET A 12 27.18 -7.02 -7.78
C MET A 12 25.73 -7.51 -7.74
N LYS A 13 25.51 -8.76 -8.15
CA LYS A 13 24.17 -9.40 -8.13
C LYS A 13 23.52 -9.33 -6.76
N SER A 14 24.27 -9.66 -5.70
CA SER A 14 23.74 -9.61 -4.33
C SER A 14 23.30 -8.21 -3.91
N LYS A 15 24.09 -7.16 -4.26
CA LYS A 15 23.71 -5.77 -3.97
C LYS A 15 22.49 -5.32 -4.77
N MET A 16 22.43 -5.65 -6.06
CA MET A 16 21.29 -5.31 -6.91
C MET A 16 20.00 -6.00 -6.45
N SER A 17 20.11 -7.28 -6.05
CA SER A 17 18.99 -8.00 -5.43
C SER A 17 18.48 -7.29 -4.17
N GLY A 18 19.39 -6.79 -3.32
CA GLY A 18 19.01 -6.01 -2.13
C GLY A 18 18.26 -4.72 -2.48
N TYR A 19 18.64 -4.02 -3.57
CA TYR A 19 17.90 -2.82 -4.01
C TYR A 19 16.51 -3.16 -4.53
N ALA A 20 16.35 -4.25 -5.28
CA ALA A 20 15.06 -4.69 -5.79
C ALA A 20 14.12 -5.11 -4.63
N VAL A 21 14.62 -5.85 -3.65
CA VAL A 21 13.86 -6.23 -2.43
C VAL A 21 13.45 -4.98 -1.65
N MET A 22 14.35 -4.01 -1.50
CA MET A 22 14.03 -2.75 -0.81
C MET A 22 12.97 -1.94 -1.55
N LEU A 23 12.98 -1.93 -2.90
CA LEU A 23 11.94 -1.28 -3.70
C LEU A 23 10.59 -1.95 -3.48
N GLN A 24 10.54 -3.27 -3.54
CA GLN A 24 9.31 -4.05 -3.28
C GLN A 24 8.76 -3.74 -1.89
N TYR A 25 9.60 -3.75 -0.87
CA TYR A 25 9.21 -3.41 0.50
C TYR A 25 8.63 -1.98 0.61
N ARG A 26 9.27 -0.99 -0.03
CA ARG A 26 8.76 0.38 -0.04
C ARG A 26 7.43 0.51 -0.77
N TYR A 27 7.20 -0.27 -1.83
CA TYR A 27 5.91 -0.29 -2.52
C TYR A 27 4.80 -0.91 -1.67
N MET A 28 5.10 -1.86 -0.78
CA MET A 28 4.11 -2.38 0.17
C MET A 28 3.63 -1.28 1.13
N ASN A 29 4.48 -0.30 1.48
CA ASN A 29 4.09 0.83 2.32
C ASN A 29 3.23 1.88 1.59
N LEU A 30 3.14 1.83 0.25
CA LEU A 30 2.16 2.59 -0.52
C LEU A 30 0.81 1.85 -0.49
N CYS A 31 0.13 1.94 0.65
CA CYS A 31 -1.10 1.20 0.89
C CYS A 31 -2.24 1.67 -0.01
N VAL A 32 -2.78 0.78 -0.81
CA VAL A 32 -3.92 1.01 -1.73
C VAL A 32 -5.18 0.35 -1.19
N LYS A 33 -5.01 -0.78 -0.53
CA LYS A 33 -6.05 -1.54 0.18
C LYS A 33 -5.51 -1.97 1.54
N ALA A 34 -6.41 -2.34 2.42
CA ALA A 34 -6.03 -2.84 3.74
C ALA A 34 -5.32 -4.20 3.58
N GLU A 35 -4.01 -4.23 3.86
CA GLU A 35 -3.23 -5.46 3.89
C GLU A 35 -2.56 -5.60 5.26
N PRO A 36 -2.78 -6.69 5.99
CA PRO A 36 -2.18 -6.89 7.31
C PRO A 36 -0.65 -6.75 7.32
N VAL A 37 -0.01 -7.11 6.20
CA VAL A 37 1.45 -6.98 6.03
C VAL A 37 1.94 -5.53 6.14
N ALA A 38 1.12 -4.56 5.75
CA ALA A 38 1.46 -3.14 5.89
C ALA A 38 1.58 -2.71 7.36
N LEU A 39 0.86 -3.38 8.26
CA LEU A 39 0.90 -3.11 9.70
C LEU A 39 2.06 -3.82 10.41
N LEU A 40 2.56 -4.93 9.88
CA LEU A 40 3.67 -5.68 10.50
C LEU A 40 5.00 -4.92 10.44
N SER A 41 5.09 -3.88 9.63
CA SER A 41 6.34 -3.19 9.34
C SER A 41 6.68 -2.06 10.29
N PHE A 42 5.86 -1.78 11.32
CA PHE A 42 6.18 -0.70 12.25
C PHE A 42 6.39 -1.19 13.68
N THR A 43 7.22 -0.44 14.38
CA THR A 43 7.48 -0.63 15.79
C THR A 43 6.56 0.25 16.63
N VAL A 44 6.12 -0.27 17.75
CA VAL A 44 5.39 0.45 18.79
C VAL A 44 6.39 0.82 19.86
N THR A 45 6.44 2.09 20.21
CA THR A 45 7.28 2.56 21.33
C THR A 45 6.37 2.79 22.53
N ASP A 46 6.64 2.10 23.61
CA ASP A 46 5.89 2.23 24.87
C ASP A 46 6.27 3.50 25.65
N ASP A 47 5.67 3.68 26.83
CA ASP A 47 5.91 4.83 27.70
C ASP A 47 7.32 4.82 28.33
N GLU A 48 7.99 3.67 28.36
CA GLU A 48 9.36 3.50 28.87
C GLU A 48 10.40 3.73 27.75
N GLY A 49 9.95 3.86 26.49
CA GLY A 49 10.79 4.10 25.32
C GLY A 49 11.33 2.79 24.70
N GLU A 50 10.78 1.64 25.10
CA GLU A 50 11.12 0.35 24.50
C GLU A 50 10.39 0.19 23.16
N GLU A 51 11.12 -0.25 22.13
CA GLU A 51 10.58 -0.49 20.79
C GLU A 51 10.25 -1.98 20.64
N THR A 52 9.00 -2.26 20.31
CA THR A 52 8.47 -3.63 20.12
C THR A 52 7.71 -3.70 18.81
N ASN A 53 7.74 -4.85 18.13
CA ASN A 53 6.95 -5.05 16.91
C ASN A 53 5.46 -5.10 17.23
N LEU A 54 4.60 -4.56 16.33
CA LEU A 54 3.16 -4.58 16.55
C LEU A 54 2.63 -6.00 16.82
N GLU A 55 3.12 -7.01 16.10
CA GLU A 55 2.68 -8.39 16.24
C GLU A 55 2.96 -9.02 17.62
N GLU A 56 3.86 -8.44 18.41
CA GLU A 56 4.16 -8.88 19.77
C GLU A 56 3.18 -8.28 20.80
N VAL A 57 2.60 -7.12 20.51
CA VAL A 57 1.73 -6.37 21.42
C VAL A 57 0.27 -6.35 21.01
N ALA A 58 -0.07 -6.77 19.78
CA ALA A 58 -1.43 -6.80 19.29
C ALA A 58 -1.62 -7.86 18.20
N SER A 59 -2.87 -8.29 18.03
CA SER A 59 -3.31 -9.05 16.86
C SER A 59 -4.03 -8.13 15.89
N ALA A 60 -3.91 -8.37 14.59
CA ALA A 60 -4.58 -7.61 13.56
C ALA A 60 -5.45 -8.50 12.69
N SER A 61 -6.67 -8.06 12.38
CA SER A 61 -7.57 -8.70 11.43
C SER A 61 -8.04 -7.73 10.36
N LEU A 62 -8.48 -8.28 9.24
CA LEU A 62 -9.04 -7.52 8.13
C LEU A 62 -10.56 -7.50 8.27
N ALA A 63 -11.14 -6.33 8.50
CA ALA A 63 -12.58 -6.18 8.55
C ALA A 63 -13.20 -6.10 7.14
N ASN A 64 -12.53 -5.39 6.23
CA ASN A 64 -12.86 -5.28 4.80
C ASN A 64 -11.65 -4.72 4.03
N ASP A 65 -11.79 -4.51 2.72
CA ASP A 65 -10.70 -4.03 1.85
C ASP A 65 -10.09 -2.68 2.27
N TYR A 66 -10.75 -1.93 3.17
CA TYR A 66 -10.33 -0.60 3.61
C TYR A 66 -10.23 -0.46 5.14
N GLN A 67 -10.46 -1.53 5.89
CA GLN A 67 -10.46 -1.49 7.34
C GLN A 67 -9.68 -2.64 7.97
N PHE A 68 -8.82 -2.27 8.92
CA PHE A 68 -8.19 -3.19 9.86
C PHE A 68 -8.83 -3.05 11.24
N GLU A 69 -8.90 -4.15 11.95
CA GLU A 69 -9.20 -4.20 13.37
C GLU A 69 -7.96 -4.70 14.10
N ILE A 70 -7.50 -3.93 15.07
CA ILE A 70 -6.32 -4.25 15.86
C ILE A 70 -6.78 -4.48 17.30
N TYR A 71 -6.39 -5.62 17.82
CA TYR A 71 -6.74 -6.12 19.14
C TYR A 71 -5.49 -6.08 20.03
N PRO A 72 -5.27 -5.02 20.83
CA PRO A 72 -4.17 -4.94 21.76
C PRO A 72 -4.21 -6.09 22.78
N HIS A 73 -3.06 -6.70 23.07
CA HIS A 73 -2.95 -7.73 24.10
C HIS A 73 -3.04 -7.12 25.52
N ASP A 74 -2.61 -5.86 25.68
CA ASP A 74 -2.78 -5.06 26.89
C ASP A 74 -3.49 -3.75 26.55
N PRO A 75 -4.62 -3.42 27.20
CA PRO A 75 -5.32 -2.16 26.98
C PRO A 75 -4.47 -0.90 27.19
N LYS A 76 -3.41 -0.97 28.01
CA LYS A 76 -2.46 0.15 28.21
C LYS A 76 -1.66 0.50 26.96
N MET A 77 -1.48 -0.47 26.06
CA MET A 77 -0.74 -0.27 24.81
C MET A 77 -1.54 0.45 23.72
N VAL A 78 -2.84 0.66 23.88
CA VAL A 78 -3.73 1.31 22.89
C VAL A 78 -3.16 2.64 22.41
N PHE A 79 -2.72 3.50 23.34
CA PHE A 79 -2.16 4.81 22.98
C PHE A 79 -0.85 4.70 22.19
N ALA A 80 0.06 3.84 22.64
CA ALA A 80 1.35 3.60 21.98
C ALA A 80 1.16 3.02 20.57
N ILE A 81 0.24 2.05 20.42
CA ILE A 81 -0.13 1.46 19.12
C ILE A 81 -0.71 2.53 18.20
N CYS A 82 -1.69 3.32 18.65
CA CYS A 82 -2.28 4.39 17.85
C CYS A 82 -1.22 5.43 17.42
N LYS A 83 -0.29 5.79 18.30
CA LYS A 83 0.80 6.70 17.99
C LYS A 83 1.75 6.12 16.94
N GLY A 84 2.11 4.84 17.06
CA GLY A 84 2.95 4.13 16.08
C GLY A 84 2.30 4.09 14.70
N ILE A 85 1.03 3.69 14.63
CA ILE A 85 0.25 3.67 13.38
C ILE A 85 0.18 5.07 12.77
N LYS A 86 -0.14 6.09 13.56
CA LYS A 86 -0.24 7.48 13.08
C LYS A 86 1.07 8.03 12.55
N THR A 87 2.18 7.56 13.08
CA THR A 87 3.52 7.95 12.62
C THR A 87 3.87 7.27 11.30
N ALA A 88 3.55 5.98 11.17
CA ALA A 88 3.81 5.21 9.95
C ALA A 88 2.82 5.53 8.82
N HIS A 89 1.55 5.73 9.18
CA HIS A 89 0.42 5.92 8.26
C HIS A 89 -0.44 7.10 8.71
N PRO A 90 0.02 8.35 8.53
CA PRO A 90 -0.71 9.55 8.95
C PRO A 90 -2.05 9.72 8.22
N GLU A 91 -2.23 9.07 7.08
CA GLU A 91 -3.45 9.09 6.27
C GLU A 91 -4.58 8.25 6.84
N PHE A 92 -4.31 7.27 7.73
CA PHE A 92 -5.35 6.42 8.30
C PHE A 92 -6.20 7.17 9.31
N LYS A 93 -7.52 6.95 9.25
CA LYS A 93 -8.43 7.35 10.31
C LYS A 93 -8.50 6.22 11.33
N MET A 94 -8.35 6.58 12.59
CA MET A 94 -8.39 5.62 13.70
C MET A 94 -9.55 5.97 14.61
N ASP A 95 -10.35 4.95 14.94
CA ASP A 95 -11.38 4.98 15.95
C ASP A 95 -11.13 3.83 16.94
N THR A 96 -11.57 4.00 18.17
CA THR A 96 -11.53 2.94 19.19
C THR A 96 -12.95 2.55 19.56
N ARG A 97 -13.23 1.26 19.64
CA ARG A 97 -14.47 0.71 20.16
C ARG A 97 -14.19 -0.27 21.29
N THR A 98 -15.14 -0.39 22.19
CA THR A 98 -15.08 -1.38 23.26
C THR A 98 -16.06 -2.49 22.90
N GLU A 99 -15.60 -3.72 22.83
CA GLU A 99 -16.44 -4.89 22.65
C GLU A 99 -16.71 -5.52 24.02
N GLU A 100 -18.00 -5.78 24.30
CA GLU A 100 -18.38 -6.51 25.49
C GLU A 100 -17.98 -7.98 25.32
N SER A 101 -17.34 -8.54 26.33
CA SER A 101 -16.95 -9.96 26.30
C SER A 101 -18.18 -10.85 26.40
N ASP A 102 -18.38 -11.75 25.43
CA ASP A 102 -19.50 -12.68 25.38
C ASP A 102 -19.41 -13.86 26.39
N GLY A 103 -18.57 -13.78 27.39
CA GLY A 103 -18.46 -14.85 28.36
C GLY A 103 -17.25 -14.72 29.28
N GLU A 104 -16.98 -15.47 30.15
CA GLU A 104 -15.99 -15.81 31.19
C GLU A 104 -14.84 -14.81 31.51
N SER A 105 -14.51 -13.83 30.67
CA SER A 105 -13.55 -12.75 30.98
C SER A 105 -14.32 -11.45 31.29
N GLU A 106 -14.13 -10.90 32.51
CA GLU A 106 -14.77 -9.66 32.99
C GLU A 106 -14.21 -8.38 32.34
N GLU A 107 -13.22 -8.46 31.45
CA GLU A 107 -12.59 -7.29 30.84
C GLU A 107 -13.10 -7.05 29.43
N ASN A 108 -13.67 -5.86 29.21
CA ASN A 108 -14.05 -5.37 27.90
C ASN A 108 -12.81 -5.25 27.00
N GLN A 109 -12.87 -5.80 25.80
CA GLN A 109 -11.78 -5.73 24.85
C GLN A 109 -11.82 -4.40 24.08
N VAL A 110 -10.72 -3.66 24.09
CA VAL A 110 -10.58 -2.45 23.27
C VAL A 110 -10.10 -2.86 21.88
N VAL A 111 -10.82 -2.42 20.86
CA VAL A 111 -10.48 -2.65 19.45
C VAL A 111 -10.15 -1.31 18.80
N ILE A 112 -9.01 -1.23 18.14
CA ILE A 112 -8.59 -0.07 17.33
C ILE A 112 -9.01 -0.36 15.88
N VAL A 113 -9.89 0.48 15.34
CA VAL A 113 -10.38 0.38 13.97
C VAL A 113 -9.61 1.39 13.11
N CYS A 114 -8.78 0.90 12.21
CA CYS A 114 -8.03 1.71 11.28
C CYS A 114 -8.72 1.70 9.91
N THR A 115 -9.17 2.87 9.46
CA THR A 115 -9.81 3.02 8.14
C THR A 115 -8.85 3.72 7.18
N MET A 116 -8.58 3.08 6.06
CA MET A 116 -7.81 3.65 4.96
C MET A 116 -8.68 4.60 4.14
N PRO A 117 -8.14 5.73 3.68
CA PRO A 117 -8.86 6.60 2.77
C PRO A 117 -9.05 5.94 1.40
N GLU A 118 -10.20 6.20 0.77
CA GLU A 118 -10.48 5.80 -0.61
C GLU A 118 -9.43 6.42 -1.56
N VAL A 119 -9.11 5.74 -2.66
CA VAL A 119 -8.18 6.24 -3.68
C VAL A 119 -8.96 7.19 -4.60
N ASN A 120 -9.20 8.41 -4.12
CA ASN A 120 -9.73 9.51 -4.94
C ASN A 120 -8.65 10.07 -5.88
N LYS A 121 -8.98 11.10 -6.69
CA LYS A 121 -8.05 11.68 -7.67
C LYS A 121 -6.76 12.20 -7.02
N ASP A 122 -6.88 12.95 -5.92
CA ASP A 122 -5.72 13.56 -5.25
C ASP A 122 -4.79 12.48 -4.70
N ARG A 123 -5.36 11.44 -4.07
CA ARG A 123 -4.58 10.33 -3.54
C ARG A 123 -3.97 9.49 -4.65
N TYR A 124 -4.68 9.28 -5.76
CA TYR A 124 -4.14 8.61 -6.94
C TYR A 124 -2.87 9.29 -7.43
N ASP A 125 -2.90 10.61 -7.60
CA ASP A 125 -1.75 11.37 -8.08
C ASP A 125 -0.56 11.27 -7.12
N VAL A 126 -0.79 11.40 -5.81
CA VAL A 126 0.25 11.25 -4.78
C VAL A 126 0.85 9.85 -4.77
N LEU A 127 0.05 8.80 -4.93
CA LEU A 127 0.53 7.42 -4.97
C LEU A 127 1.37 7.16 -6.23
N ILE A 128 0.95 7.64 -7.40
CA ILE A 128 1.71 7.51 -8.65
C ILE A 128 3.05 8.25 -8.55
N ASP A 129 3.06 9.50 -8.07
CA ASP A 129 4.30 10.24 -7.83
C ASP A 129 5.23 9.51 -6.85
N GLY A 130 4.66 8.90 -5.81
CA GLY A 130 5.40 8.07 -4.88
C GLY A 130 6.05 6.84 -5.54
N VAL A 131 5.31 6.15 -6.40
CA VAL A 131 5.82 5.00 -7.18
C VAL A 131 6.98 5.43 -8.06
N ASP A 132 6.82 6.51 -8.81
CA ASP A 132 7.85 7.04 -9.71
C ASP A 132 9.10 7.46 -8.95
N THR A 133 8.93 8.21 -7.87
CA THR A 133 10.05 8.65 -7.00
C THR A 133 10.85 7.47 -6.45
N LEU A 134 10.18 6.44 -5.95
CA LEU A 134 10.83 5.26 -5.38
C LEU A 134 11.56 4.44 -6.46
N TYR A 135 10.96 4.32 -7.64
CA TYR A 135 11.59 3.66 -8.79
C TYR A 135 12.87 4.37 -9.22
N ASP A 136 12.81 5.70 -9.40
CA ASP A 136 13.94 6.52 -9.83
C ASP A 136 15.10 6.43 -8.82
N GLN A 137 14.80 6.43 -7.53
CA GLN A 137 15.80 6.23 -6.48
C GLN A 137 16.45 4.84 -6.55
N CYS A 138 15.66 3.80 -6.83
CA CYS A 138 16.19 2.45 -7.01
C CYS A 138 17.04 2.35 -8.27
N LYS A 139 16.55 2.87 -9.38
CA LYS A 139 17.24 2.90 -10.68
C LYS A 139 18.60 3.59 -10.56
N ALA A 140 18.67 4.75 -9.94
CA ALA A 140 19.92 5.46 -9.70
C ALA A 140 20.93 4.61 -8.91
N LYS A 141 20.49 3.81 -7.94
CA LYS A 141 21.36 2.88 -7.20
C LYS A 141 21.83 1.71 -8.06
N LEU A 142 20.96 1.15 -8.90
CA LEU A 142 21.33 0.10 -9.85
C LEU A 142 22.38 0.61 -10.83
N ASP A 143 22.19 1.79 -11.41
CA ASP A 143 23.09 2.41 -12.37
C ASP A 143 24.47 2.73 -11.77
N ALA A 144 24.49 3.31 -10.57
CA ALA A 144 25.72 3.59 -9.84
C ALA A 144 26.49 2.30 -9.47
N ASN A 145 25.74 1.25 -9.08
CA ASN A 145 26.32 -0.04 -8.78
C ASN A 145 26.94 -0.66 -10.04
N HIS A 146 26.18 -0.70 -11.15
CA HIS A 146 26.64 -1.19 -12.44
C HIS A 146 27.94 -0.48 -12.88
N ALA A 147 27.96 0.85 -12.89
CA ALA A 147 29.14 1.64 -13.25
C ALA A 147 30.38 1.29 -12.38
N THR A 148 30.15 1.15 -11.06
CA THR A 148 31.21 0.77 -10.12
C THR A 148 31.80 -0.60 -10.44
N TYR A 149 30.92 -1.60 -10.68
CA TYR A 149 31.39 -2.95 -10.97
C TYR A 149 31.97 -3.08 -12.38
N LYS A 150 31.49 -2.34 -13.35
CA LYS A 150 32.09 -2.24 -14.68
C LYS A 150 33.54 -1.74 -14.61
N THR A 151 33.80 -0.68 -13.85
CA THR A 151 35.17 -0.16 -13.61
C THR A 151 36.07 -1.20 -12.94
N ARG A 152 35.56 -1.88 -11.88
CA ARG A 152 36.30 -2.93 -11.17
C ARG A 152 36.56 -4.14 -12.04
N LEU A 153 35.66 -4.49 -12.96
CA LEU A 153 35.78 -5.58 -13.91
C LEU A 153 36.88 -5.27 -14.92
N THR A 154 36.86 -4.09 -15.54
CA THR A 154 37.86 -3.64 -16.49
C THR A 154 39.27 -3.72 -15.88
N ALA A 155 39.43 -3.29 -14.61
CA ALA A 155 40.74 -3.39 -13.93
C ALA A 155 41.20 -4.84 -13.72
N LYS A 156 40.27 -5.80 -13.50
CA LYS A 156 40.61 -7.22 -13.35
C LYS A 156 40.86 -7.95 -14.66
N LEU A 157 40.40 -7.40 -15.77
CA LEU A 157 40.55 -7.99 -17.13
C LEU A 157 41.81 -7.56 -17.83
N VAL A 158 42.67 -6.74 -17.24
CA VAL A 158 43.96 -6.36 -17.82
C VAL A 158 44.78 -7.60 -18.12
N GLY A 159 45.18 -7.76 -19.41
CA GLY A 159 45.90 -8.91 -19.91
C GLY A 159 45.06 -10.20 -20.11
N ALA A 160 43.76 -10.11 -20.07
CA ALA A 160 42.84 -11.20 -20.45
C ALA A 160 42.73 -11.30 -21.99
N SER A 161 42.27 -12.46 -22.49
CA SER A 161 41.93 -12.62 -23.91
C SER A 161 40.68 -11.81 -24.26
N GLU A 162 40.50 -11.42 -25.51
CA GLU A 162 39.32 -10.70 -25.99
C GLU A 162 38.02 -11.47 -25.72
N SER A 163 38.05 -12.79 -25.90
CA SER A 163 36.90 -13.67 -25.58
C SER A 163 36.56 -13.68 -24.11
N ASP A 164 37.53 -13.70 -23.18
CA ASP A 164 37.28 -13.63 -21.74
C ASP A 164 36.71 -12.27 -21.31
N VAL A 165 37.17 -11.18 -21.97
CA VAL A 165 36.65 -9.83 -21.74
C VAL A 165 35.20 -9.76 -22.12
N GLN A 166 34.87 -10.19 -23.34
CA GLN A 166 33.47 -10.16 -23.83
C GLN A 166 32.56 -11.01 -22.99
N GLU A 167 32.96 -12.26 -22.65
CA GLU A 167 32.16 -13.13 -21.78
C GLU A 167 31.85 -12.47 -20.42
N ALA A 168 32.83 -11.81 -19.83
CA ALA A 168 32.66 -11.17 -18.52
C ALA A 168 31.81 -9.90 -18.57
N GLU A 169 31.92 -9.10 -19.62
CA GLU A 169 31.10 -7.92 -19.86
C GLU A 169 29.63 -8.31 -20.13
N ASP A 170 29.40 -9.32 -20.97
CA ASP A 170 28.08 -9.84 -21.29
C ASP A 170 27.37 -10.36 -20.03
N GLU A 171 28.09 -11.08 -19.15
CA GLU A 171 27.47 -11.57 -17.89
C GLU A 171 27.18 -10.43 -16.93
N LEU A 172 28.01 -9.39 -16.86
CA LEU A 172 27.76 -8.21 -16.04
C LEU A 172 26.53 -7.45 -16.53
N GLU A 173 26.40 -7.21 -17.82
CA GLU A 173 25.22 -6.55 -18.43
C GLU A 173 23.95 -7.38 -18.25
N LYS A 174 24.03 -8.70 -18.37
CA LYS A 174 22.91 -9.61 -18.13
C LYS A 174 22.39 -9.52 -16.69
N VAL A 175 23.29 -9.48 -15.70
CA VAL A 175 22.91 -9.32 -14.29
C VAL A 175 22.25 -7.97 -14.06
N TYR A 176 22.80 -6.89 -14.61
CA TYR A 176 22.21 -5.56 -14.52
C TYR A 176 20.80 -5.53 -15.11
N LYS A 177 20.65 -5.95 -16.37
CA LYS A 177 19.38 -5.95 -17.07
C LYS A 177 18.32 -6.78 -16.35
N MET A 178 18.67 -7.95 -15.83
CA MET A 178 17.75 -8.78 -15.07
C MET A 178 17.14 -8.05 -13.86
N HIS A 179 17.96 -7.29 -13.11
CA HIS A 179 17.46 -6.55 -11.94
C HIS A 179 16.72 -5.27 -12.34
N ASP A 180 17.12 -4.61 -13.41
CA ASP A 180 16.42 -3.47 -13.98
C ASP A 180 15.00 -3.86 -14.43
N ASP A 181 14.90 -4.95 -15.20
CA ASP A 181 13.61 -5.51 -15.65
C ASP A 181 12.73 -5.92 -14.44
N THR A 182 13.33 -6.50 -13.39
CA THR A 182 12.62 -6.86 -12.16
C THR A 182 12.05 -5.63 -11.45
N CYS A 183 12.85 -4.57 -11.31
CA CYS A 183 12.37 -3.32 -10.69
C CYS A 183 11.27 -2.65 -11.51
N LEU A 184 11.37 -2.71 -12.86
CA LEU A 184 10.33 -2.21 -13.75
C LEU A 184 9.02 -2.99 -13.58
N GLN A 185 9.09 -4.33 -13.50
CA GLN A 185 7.90 -5.17 -13.24
C GLN A 185 7.22 -4.82 -11.91
N TYR A 186 8.00 -4.56 -10.85
CA TYR A 186 7.43 -4.12 -9.57
C TYR A 186 6.72 -2.77 -9.68
N LYS A 187 7.33 -1.82 -10.43
CA LYS A 187 6.70 -0.52 -10.73
C LYS A 187 5.37 -0.70 -11.45
N GLU A 188 5.37 -1.44 -12.57
CA GLU A 188 4.18 -1.68 -13.39
C GLU A 188 3.06 -2.37 -12.60
N ALA A 189 3.40 -3.36 -11.79
CA ALA A 189 2.44 -4.05 -10.93
C ALA A 189 1.81 -3.09 -9.91
N LYS A 190 2.61 -2.20 -9.30
CA LYS A 190 2.10 -1.23 -8.31
C LYS A 190 1.26 -0.13 -8.95
N VAL A 191 1.66 0.38 -10.11
CA VAL A 191 0.85 1.32 -10.89
C VAL A 191 -0.50 0.72 -11.22
N LYS A 192 -0.53 -0.50 -11.73
CA LYS A 192 -1.77 -1.22 -12.05
C LYS A 192 -2.68 -1.38 -10.83
N GLU A 193 -2.13 -1.73 -9.68
CA GLU A 193 -2.88 -1.85 -8.41
C GLU A 193 -3.55 -0.51 -8.03
N ILE A 194 -2.82 0.60 -8.15
CA ILE A 194 -3.33 1.95 -7.87
C ILE A 194 -4.42 2.34 -8.87
N GLU A 195 -4.22 2.06 -10.15
CA GLU A 195 -5.20 2.31 -11.21
C GLU A 195 -6.51 1.54 -10.98
N GLU A 196 -6.41 0.26 -10.64
CA GLU A 196 -7.56 -0.59 -10.33
C GLU A 196 -8.35 -0.07 -9.11
N ALA A 197 -7.65 0.43 -8.08
CA ALA A 197 -8.30 1.02 -6.92
C ALA A 197 -9.00 2.34 -7.26
N TYR A 198 -8.39 3.18 -8.08
CA TYR A 198 -8.99 4.43 -8.55
C TYR A 198 -10.23 4.16 -9.43
N GLN A 199 -10.17 3.16 -10.32
CA GLN A 199 -11.33 2.78 -11.14
C GLN A 199 -12.49 2.24 -10.27
N ARG A 200 -12.19 1.48 -9.22
CA ARG A 200 -13.23 1.06 -8.25
C ARG A 200 -13.89 2.26 -7.59
N TYR A 201 -13.11 3.21 -7.09
CA TYR A 201 -13.61 4.46 -6.54
C TYR A 201 -14.55 5.20 -7.50
N LEU A 202 -14.15 5.37 -8.76
CA LEU A 202 -14.99 6.04 -9.77
C LEU A 202 -16.31 5.29 -10.02
N ASN A 203 -16.27 3.96 -10.09
CA ASN A 203 -17.46 3.13 -10.27
C ASN A 203 -18.41 3.24 -9.07
N GLU A 204 -17.90 3.23 -7.85
CA GLU A 204 -18.68 3.40 -6.63
C GLU A 204 -19.31 4.80 -6.56
N GLN A 205 -18.57 5.84 -6.91
CA GLN A 205 -19.11 7.20 -6.98
C GLN A 205 -20.26 7.30 -7.99
N LYS A 206 -20.12 6.69 -9.17
CA LYS A 206 -21.17 6.63 -10.17
C LYS A 206 -22.41 5.89 -9.64
N GLN A 207 -22.25 4.73 -9.00
CA GLN A 207 -23.35 3.98 -8.41
C GLN A 207 -24.07 4.77 -7.31
N ARG A 208 -23.32 5.49 -6.45
CA ARG A 208 -23.87 6.36 -5.41
C ARG A 208 -24.69 7.51 -6.04
N GLN A 209 -24.21 8.09 -7.14
CA GLN A 209 -24.89 9.15 -7.88
C GLN A 209 -26.19 8.62 -8.52
N ASP A 210 -26.12 7.49 -9.25
CA ASP A 210 -27.26 6.87 -9.91
C ASP A 210 -28.35 6.52 -8.87
N ALA A 211 -27.97 5.94 -7.73
CA ALA A 211 -28.89 5.64 -6.64
C ALA A 211 -29.48 6.90 -5.99
N ALA A 212 -28.74 8.00 -5.91
CA ALA A 212 -29.25 9.28 -5.40
C ALA A 212 -30.29 9.87 -6.38
N ASP A 213 -30.01 9.82 -7.68
CA ASP A 213 -30.89 10.32 -8.73
C ASP A 213 -32.19 9.50 -8.81
N GLU A 214 -32.13 8.17 -8.68
CA GLU A 214 -33.31 7.30 -8.58
C GLU A 214 -34.19 7.64 -7.34
N ARG A 215 -33.56 7.85 -6.18
CA ARG A 215 -34.29 8.26 -4.95
C ARG A 215 -34.93 9.64 -5.11
N ALA A 216 -34.26 10.58 -5.78
CA ALA A 216 -34.81 11.90 -6.06
C ALA A 216 -35.99 11.81 -7.03
N ALA A 217 -35.93 11.00 -8.07
CA ALA A 217 -37.01 10.75 -9.02
C ALA A 217 -38.24 10.12 -8.32
N ALA A 218 -38.02 9.10 -7.49
CA ALA A 218 -39.09 8.43 -6.74
C ALA A 218 -39.80 9.39 -5.75
N ARG A 219 -39.06 10.32 -5.12
CA ARG A 219 -39.65 11.36 -4.24
C ARG A 219 -40.45 12.37 -5.07
N GLY A 220 -39.96 12.76 -6.26
CA GLY A 220 -40.68 13.67 -7.17
C GLY A 220 -42.03 13.09 -7.66
N ASP A 221 -42.07 11.80 -7.99
CA ASP A 221 -43.28 11.12 -8.42
C ASP A 221 -44.28 10.94 -7.27
N ASN A 222 -43.83 10.63 -6.06
CA ASN A 222 -44.68 10.57 -4.87
C ASN A 222 -45.32 11.93 -4.54
N ALA A 223 -44.54 13.03 -4.68
CA ALA A 223 -45.09 14.37 -4.47
C ALA A 223 -46.16 14.74 -5.50
N LYS A 224 -45.96 14.39 -6.78
CA LYS A 224 -46.96 14.60 -7.83
C LYS A 224 -48.22 13.76 -7.63
N THR A 225 -48.08 12.54 -7.13
CA THR A 225 -49.21 11.66 -6.84
C THR A 225 -50.02 12.18 -5.67
N GLN A 226 -49.40 12.64 -4.59
CA GLN A 226 -50.11 13.29 -3.46
C GLN A 226 -50.83 14.57 -3.88
N TYR A 227 -50.22 15.37 -4.76
CA TYR A 227 -50.88 16.60 -5.25
C TYR A 227 -52.13 16.29 -6.08
N ARG A 228 -52.16 15.19 -6.86
CA ARG A 228 -53.32 14.72 -7.62
C ARG A 228 -54.43 14.18 -6.73
N VAL A 229 -54.08 13.42 -5.70
CA VAL A 229 -55.05 12.87 -4.73
C VAL A 229 -55.77 14.03 -3.97
N ASN A 230 -55.01 15.03 -3.49
CA ASN A 230 -55.57 16.17 -2.78
C ASN A 230 -56.47 17.07 -3.68
N GLN A 231 -56.23 17.12 -5.00
CA GLN A 231 -57.12 17.83 -5.93
C GLN A 231 -58.41 17.04 -6.24
N SER A 232 -58.39 15.71 -6.17
CA SER A 232 -59.57 14.88 -6.42
C SER A 232 -60.52 14.83 -5.22
N GLU A 233 -60.03 15.04 -4.00
CA GLU A 233 -60.85 15.07 -2.78
C GLU A 233 -61.44 16.47 -2.46
N GLY A 234 -60.87 17.56 -3.05
CA GLY A 234 -61.37 18.92 -2.83
C GLY A 234 -62.56 19.35 -3.68
N GLY A 235 -63.17 18.46 -4.46
CA GLY A 235 -64.23 18.76 -5.45
C GLY A 235 -65.65 18.47 -5.02
N GLN A 236 -65.96 18.19 -3.75
CA GLN A 236 -67.34 18.09 -3.27
C GLN A 236 -67.70 19.28 -2.38
N SER A 237 -68.30 20.31 -3.01
CA SER A 237 -69.03 21.34 -2.28
C SER A 237 -70.43 20.75 -1.93
N PRO A 238 -70.92 20.91 -0.71
CA PRO A 238 -72.27 20.57 -0.40
C PRO A 238 -73.26 21.69 -0.90
N GLU A 239 -74.27 21.30 -1.60
CA GLU A 239 -75.53 22.09 -1.73
C GLU A 239 -76.37 22.04 -0.46
#